data_84f8fc5a89d6e33f019a22d9f1654db4
#
_entry.id   84f8fc5a89d6e33f019a22d9f1654db4
#
_cell.length_a   1.000
_cell.length_b   1.000
_cell.length_c   1.000
_cell.angle_alpha   90.00
_cell.angle_beta   90.00
_cell.angle_gamma   90.00
#
_symmetry.space_group_name_H-M   'P 1'
#
loop_
_entity.id
_entity.type
_entity.pdbx_description
1 polymer ?
#
loop_
_entity_poly.entity_id
_entity_poly.type
_entity_poly.pdbx_seq_one_letter_code
_entity_poly.pdbx_strand_id
1 'polypeptide(L)'
;MTKRAGGSFNSLAMWEEKNNTLYRKFEFKDFSQAFAFMTRVALAAEKMDHHPAWTNVYNTVEISLSTHSAGNIVTEKDRKLAQKIDALV
;
A
#
# COMPACT_ATOMS: atom_id res chain seq x y z
N MET A 1 2.32 4.89 18.79
CA MET A 1 2.68 4.43 18.51
C MET A 1 3.21 3.74 18.54
N THR A 2 3.24 3.72 18.56
CA THR A 2 3.82 3.15 18.46
C THR A 2 4.09 2.40 17.98
N LYS A 3 4.28 2.28 17.74
CA LYS A 3 4.61 1.53 17.19
C LYS A 3 4.85 0.53 17.16
N ARG A 4 4.70 0.19 17.19
CA ARG A 4 4.94 -0.88 17.13
C ARG A 4 6.11 -1.34 17.13
N ALA A 5 6.50 -1.28 17.86
CA ALA A 5 7.71 -1.59 17.92
C ALA A 5 8.10 -2.73 17.25
N GLY A 6 9.06 -3.18 17.30
CA GLY A 6 9.50 -4.31 16.71
C GLY A 6 8.77 -4.78 15.53
N GLY A 7 7.85 -4.07 15.16
CA GLY A 7 7.03 -4.51 14.10
C GLY A 7 7.71 -4.59 12.76
N SER A 8 8.95 -4.19 12.68
CA SER A 8 9.60 -4.13 11.38
C SER A 8 9.58 -5.46 10.64
N PHE A 9 9.84 -6.55 11.32
CA PHE A 9 9.83 -7.85 10.64
C PHE A 9 8.42 -8.27 10.27
N ASN A 10 7.44 -7.56 10.80
CA ASN A 10 6.04 -7.86 10.60
C ASN A 10 5.34 -6.67 9.97
N SER A 11 6.09 -5.83 9.26
CA SER A 11 5.56 -4.61 8.70
C SER A 11 4.43 -4.86 7.70
N LEU A 12 4.34 -6.06 7.13
CA LEU A 12 3.31 -6.37 6.16
C LEU A 12 2.15 -7.16 6.75
N ALA A 13 2.06 -7.22 8.08
CA ALA A 13 1.01 -8.00 8.73
C ALA A 13 -0.39 -7.54 8.37
N MET A 14 -0.56 -6.26 8.04
CA MET A 14 -1.87 -5.72 7.68
C MET A 14 -2.22 -5.96 6.21
N TRP A 15 -1.27 -6.43 5.43
CA TRP A 15 -1.52 -6.72 4.03
C TRP A 15 -1.95 -8.17 3.88
N GLU A 16 -2.97 -8.39 3.07
CA GLU A 16 -3.49 -9.71 2.81
C GLU A 16 -2.98 -10.17 1.44
N GLU A 17 -2.29 -11.30 1.41
CA GLU A 17 -1.79 -11.81 0.13
C GLU A 17 -2.76 -12.88 -0.35
N LYS A 18 -3.50 -12.57 -1.41
CA LYS A 18 -4.42 -13.52 -2.00
C LYS A 18 -4.66 -13.15 -3.46
N ASN A 19 -5.01 -14.15 -4.26
CA ASN A 19 -5.29 -13.95 -5.69
C ASN A 19 -4.12 -13.23 -6.37
N ASN A 20 -2.90 -13.58 -5.94
CA ASN A 20 -1.67 -13.03 -6.51
C ASN A 20 -1.54 -11.53 -6.35
N THR A 21 -2.14 -10.97 -5.30
CA THR A 21 -1.98 -9.56 -4.97
C THR A 21 -1.73 -9.39 -3.49
N LEU A 22 -1.09 -8.27 -3.14
CA LEU A 22 -1.06 -7.78 -1.76
C LEU A 22 -2.15 -6.74 -1.64
N TYR A 23 -3.06 -6.95 -0.72
CA TYR A 23 -4.23 -6.08 -0.55
C TYR A 23 -4.26 -5.50 0.84
N ARG A 24 -4.59 -4.20 0.94
CA ARG A 24 -4.84 -3.56 2.22
C ARG A 24 -5.85 -2.45 2.07
N LYS A 25 -6.74 -2.34 3.06
CA LYS A 25 -7.73 -1.27 3.13
C LYS A 25 -7.31 -0.28 4.21
N PHE A 26 -7.42 1.00 3.88
CA PHE A 26 -7.07 2.10 4.78
C PHE A 26 -8.29 2.96 5.00
N GLU A 27 -8.51 3.38 6.25
CA GLU A 27 -9.59 4.31 6.58
C GLU A 27 -9.01 5.51 7.28
N PHE A 28 -9.50 6.68 6.87
CA PHE A 28 -9.01 7.94 7.39
C PHE A 28 -10.15 8.74 8.00
N LYS A 29 -9.84 9.90 8.56
CA LYS A 29 -10.83 10.75 9.18
C LYS A 29 -11.82 11.29 8.15
N ASP A 30 -11.33 11.66 6.99
CA ASP A 30 -12.15 12.29 5.96
C ASP A 30 -11.48 12.12 4.60
N PHE A 31 -12.12 12.69 3.58
CA PHE A 31 -11.61 12.59 2.22
C PHE A 31 -10.29 13.32 2.06
N SER A 32 -10.14 14.46 2.71
CA SER A 32 -8.91 15.24 2.58
C SER A 32 -7.70 14.43 3.06
N GLN A 33 -7.85 13.73 4.19
CA GLN A 33 -6.76 12.89 4.68
C GLN A 33 -6.52 11.69 3.77
N ALA A 34 -7.59 11.10 3.26
CA ALA A 34 -7.46 9.97 2.35
C ALA A 34 -6.72 10.39 1.07
N PHE A 35 -7.10 11.52 0.51
CA PHE A 35 -6.48 11.98 -0.73
C PHE A 35 -5.04 12.42 -0.51
N ALA A 36 -4.73 13.03 0.64
CA ALA A 36 -3.36 13.37 0.96
C ALA A 36 -2.49 12.12 1.04
N PHE A 37 -3.02 11.07 1.65
CA PHE A 37 -2.31 9.78 1.70
C PHE A 37 -2.11 9.24 0.28
N MET A 38 -3.14 9.27 -0.54
CA MET A 38 -3.03 8.78 -1.92
C MET A 38 -1.98 9.56 -2.71
N THR A 39 -1.90 10.86 -2.49
CA THR A 39 -0.90 11.68 -3.16
C THR A 39 0.50 11.24 -2.78
N ARG A 40 0.73 10.99 -1.50
CA ARG A 40 2.05 10.52 -1.05
C ARG A 40 2.37 9.15 -1.64
N VAL A 41 1.38 8.26 -1.67
CA VAL A 41 1.57 6.94 -2.26
C VAL A 41 1.89 7.06 -3.75
N ALA A 42 1.18 7.95 -4.44
CA ALA A 42 1.40 8.16 -5.87
C ALA A 42 2.85 8.58 -6.14
N LEU A 43 3.38 9.48 -5.33
CA LEU A 43 4.75 9.95 -5.51
C LEU A 43 5.75 8.83 -5.23
N ALA A 44 5.51 8.03 -4.20
CA ALA A 44 6.40 6.91 -3.89
C ALA A 44 6.35 5.85 -4.99
N ALA A 45 5.16 5.56 -5.48
CA ALA A 45 4.99 4.57 -6.55
C ALA A 45 5.67 5.02 -7.83
N GLU A 46 5.53 6.30 -8.16
CA GLU A 46 6.15 6.82 -9.37
C GLU A 46 7.67 6.76 -9.28
N LYS A 47 8.21 7.04 -8.11
CA LYS A 47 9.65 6.99 -7.90
C LYS A 47 10.20 5.58 -8.10
N MET A 48 9.41 4.58 -7.74
CA MET A 48 9.81 3.18 -7.93
C MET A 48 9.46 2.66 -9.31
N ASP A 49 8.70 3.43 -10.08
CA ASP A 49 8.14 2.97 -11.35
C ASP A 49 7.35 1.68 -11.16
N HIS A 50 6.55 1.64 -10.08
CA HIS A 50 5.75 0.48 -9.75
C HIS A 50 4.43 0.98 -9.18
N HIS A 51 3.34 0.78 -9.91
CA HIS A 51 2.11 1.51 -9.64
C HIS A 51 1.02 0.60 -9.05
N PRO A 52 0.26 1.10 -8.08
CA PRO A 52 -0.78 0.30 -7.45
C PRO A 52 -2.08 0.30 -8.26
N ALA A 53 -2.87 -0.75 -8.04
CA ALA A 53 -4.29 -0.71 -8.41
C ALA A 53 -5.02 -0.28 -7.16
N TRP A 54 -5.84 0.74 -7.24
CA TRP A 54 -6.48 1.25 -6.04
C TRP A 54 -7.85 1.86 -6.32
N THR A 55 -8.63 1.97 -5.25
CA THR A 55 -9.92 2.65 -5.28
C THR A 55 -10.01 3.57 -4.08
N ASN A 56 -10.80 4.60 -4.22
CA ASN A 56 -11.06 5.53 -3.12
C ASN A 56 -12.54 5.88 -3.11
N VAL A 57 -13.15 5.73 -1.94
CA VAL A 57 -14.50 6.19 -1.69
C VAL A 57 -14.47 6.99 -0.40
N TYR A 58 -14.65 8.27 -0.49
CA TYR A 58 -14.64 9.19 0.65
C TYR A 58 -13.37 9.01 1.51
N ASN A 59 -13.46 8.41 2.68
CA ASN A 59 -12.33 8.26 3.60
C ASN A 59 -11.65 6.91 3.49
N THR A 60 -12.04 6.09 2.54
CA THR A 60 -11.53 4.72 2.41
C THR A 60 -10.70 4.58 1.16
N VAL A 61 -9.52 3.97 1.31
CA VAL A 61 -8.62 3.69 0.19
C VAL A 61 -8.29 2.21 0.24
N GLU A 62 -8.48 1.53 -0.89
CA GLU A 62 -8.11 0.12 -1.01
C GLU A 62 -7.01 0.01 -2.03
N ILE A 63 -5.94 -0.68 -1.66
CA ILE A 63 -4.77 -0.80 -2.52
C ILE A 63 -4.47 -2.27 -2.76
N SER A 64 -4.26 -2.61 -4.03
CA SER A 64 -3.83 -3.95 -4.44
C SER A 64 -2.54 -3.82 -5.22
N LEU A 65 -1.56 -4.63 -4.88
CA LEU A 65 -0.24 -4.58 -5.51
C LEU A 65 0.07 -5.92 -6.15
N SER A 66 0.54 -5.88 -7.39
CA SER A 66 1.08 -7.05 -8.07
C SER A 66 2.03 -6.56 -9.15
N THR A 67 2.88 -7.44 -9.63
CA THR A 67 3.88 -7.07 -10.65
C THR A 67 3.42 -7.60 -11.99
N HIS A 68 2.96 -6.68 -12.84
CA HIS A 68 2.42 -7.03 -14.14
C HIS A 68 3.44 -7.76 -15.01
N SER A 69 4.66 -7.25 -15.05
CA SER A 69 5.69 -7.81 -15.91
C SER A 69 6.13 -9.21 -15.47
N ALA A 70 5.80 -9.61 -14.26
CA ALA A 70 6.12 -10.95 -13.75
C ALA A 70 4.94 -11.90 -13.89
N GLY A 71 3.91 -11.51 -14.63
CA GLY A 71 2.74 -12.35 -14.80
C GLY A 71 1.64 -12.07 -13.80
N ASN A 72 1.58 -10.87 -13.29
CA ASN A 72 0.55 -10.44 -12.33
C ASN A 72 0.62 -11.23 -11.03
N ILE A 73 1.82 -11.35 -10.47
CA ILE A 73 2.02 -12.00 -9.18
C ILE A 73 2.72 -11.05 -8.24
N VAL A 74 2.73 -11.38 -6.97
CA VAL A 74 3.44 -10.59 -5.96
C VAL A 74 4.93 -10.86 -6.08
N THR A 75 5.71 -9.79 -6.13
CA THR A 75 7.17 -9.89 -6.15
C THR A 75 7.74 -8.96 -5.09
N GLU A 76 9.05 -8.91 -5.02
CA GLU A 76 9.74 -8.05 -4.08
C GLU A 76 9.42 -6.57 -4.30
N LYS A 77 9.13 -6.19 -5.54
CA LYS A 77 8.71 -4.81 -5.82
C LYS A 77 7.45 -4.44 -5.06
N ASP A 78 6.50 -5.37 -4.99
CA ASP A 78 5.24 -5.13 -4.28
C ASP A 78 5.49 -5.03 -2.79
N ARG A 79 6.35 -5.88 -2.25
CA ARG A 79 6.64 -5.86 -0.82
C ARG A 79 7.36 -4.57 -0.44
N LYS A 80 8.26 -4.09 -1.27
CA LYS A 80 8.94 -2.82 -1.02
C LYS A 80 7.98 -1.66 -1.06
N LEU A 81 7.08 -1.64 -2.04
CA LEU A 81 6.09 -0.56 -2.12
C LEU A 81 5.14 -0.61 -0.94
N ALA A 82 4.71 -1.82 -0.53
CA ALA A 82 3.86 -1.95 0.64
C ALA A 82 4.52 -1.37 1.88
N GLN A 83 5.81 -1.63 2.07
CA GLN A 83 6.53 -1.06 3.21
C GLN A 83 6.59 0.47 3.15
N LYS A 84 6.82 1.02 1.96
CA LYS A 84 6.82 2.47 1.81
C LYS A 84 5.44 3.06 2.10
N ILE A 85 4.40 2.39 1.64
CA ILE A 85 3.02 2.85 1.88
C ILE A 85 2.74 2.84 3.38
N ASP A 86 3.12 1.77 4.07
CA ASP A 86 2.90 1.67 5.51
C ASP A 86 3.57 2.81 6.28
N ALA A 87 4.70 3.29 5.79
CA ALA A 87 5.40 4.39 6.43
C ALA A 87 4.72 5.74 6.20
N LEU A 88 3.76 5.80 5.28
CA LEU A 88 3.08 7.04 4.95
C LEU A 88 1.73 7.21 5.66
N VAL A 89 1.29 6.18 6.35
CA VAL A 89 -0.02 6.20 7.03
C VAL A 89 0.03 7.06 8.29
#